data_4bdb53c30bb0ebc2ad2720429bbca2d1
#
_entry.id   4bdb53c30bb0ebc2ad2720429bbca2d1
#
_cell.length_a   1.000
_cell.length_b   1.000
_cell.length_c   1.000
_cell.angle_alpha   90.00
_cell.angle_beta   90.00
_cell.angle_gamma   90.00
#
_symmetry.space_group_name_H-M   'P 1'
#
loop_
_entity.id
_entity.type
_entity.pdbx_description
1 polymer ?
#
loop_
_entity_poly.entity_id
_entity_poly.type
_entity_poly.pdbx_seq_one_letter_code
_entity_poly.pdbx_strand_id
1 'polypeptide(L)'
;ISYNTDCKTIGSNISVVEISEPDPVKEAEPEPLNTLINPRPPGFCTGCPERPVFTALKMLEKEIGTHHVSADIGCHLFSILPPFNLGNTTMGYGLGGAGVSAFHTESQKRAIAVMGDGGFWHNGLTSGIANAVFNKSDHVTLVVDNRYTAATGGQDILSSVAKNESRSTG
;
A
#
# COMPACT_ATOMS: atom_id res chain seq x y z
N ILE A 1 7.39 -5.16 -30.00
CA ILE A 1 8.03 -3.89 -29.63
C ILE A 1 9.51 -4.09 -29.88
N SER A 2 10.02 -3.55 -31.01
CA SER A 2 11.44 -3.62 -31.35
C SER A 2 12.22 -2.61 -30.51
N TYR A 3 13.12 -3.10 -29.68
CA TYR A 3 14.08 -2.24 -29.00
C TYR A 3 15.24 -1.94 -29.94
N ASN A 4 15.52 -0.66 -30.11
CA ASN A 4 16.62 -0.13 -30.91
C ASN A 4 17.96 -0.45 -30.20
N THR A 5 18.83 -1.16 -30.86
CA THR A 5 20.11 -1.69 -30.35
C THR A 5 21.29 -0.72 -30.44
N ASP A 6 21.06 0.59 -30.53
CA ASP A 6 22.13 1.57 -30.61
C ASP A 6 22.49 2.22 -29.28
N CYS A 7 22.82 1.40 -28.31
CA CYS A 7 23.54 1.87 -27.12
C CYS A 7 24.97 1.33 -27.15
N LYS A 8 25.80 1.92 -28.00
CA LYS A 8 27.26 1.73 -27.96
C LYS A 8 27.81 2.53 -26.78
N THR A 9 28.55 1.79 -25.96
CA THR A 9 29.47 2.28 -24.92
C THR A 9 28.92 2.48 -23.52
N ILE A 10 28.76 1.36 -22.79
CA ILE A 10 29.27 1.24 -21.41
C ILE A 10 29.56 -0.25 -21.17
N GLY A 11 30.85 -0.61 -21.05
CA GLY A 11 31.32 -1.85 -20.43
C GLY A 11 30.99 -3.17 -21.13
N SER A 12 31.96 -3.77 -21.72
CA SER A 12 31.98 -4.96 -22.58
C SER A 12 31.68 -6.30 -21.90
N ASN A 13 30.70 -6.40 -21.01
CA ASN A 13 30.35 -7.69 -20.40
C ASN A 13 28.85 -7.79 -19.99
N ILE A 14 27.94 -7.26 -20.79
CA ILE A 14 26.52 -7.58 -20.66
C ILE A 14 26.20 -8.66 -21.68
N SER A 15 26.16 -9.91 -21.26
CA SER A 15 25.57 -10.99 -22.05
C SER A 15 24.05 -10.85 -22.00
N VAL A 16 23.42 -10.58 -23.12
CA VAL A 16 21.96 -10.66 -23.25
C VAL A 16 21.61 -12.15 -23.20
N VAL A 17 20.96 -12.56 -22.11
CA VAL A 17 20.35 -13.89 -22.04
C VAL A 17 19.04 -13.79 -22.81
N GLU A 18 18.95 -14.45 -23.93
CA GLU A 18 17.70 -14.62 -24.66
C GLU A 18 16.80 -15.53 -23.83
N ILE A 19 15.78 -14.95 -23.19
CA ILE A 19 14.78 -15.73 -22.48
C ILE A 19 13.82 -16.25 -23.54
N SER A 20 13.90 -17.55 -23.85
CA SER A 20 12.90 -18.21 -24.68
C SER A 20 11.53 -18.08 -24.00
N GLU A 21 10.51 -17.76 -24.80
CA GLU A 21 9.13 -17.77 -24.27
C GLU A 21 8.86 -19.14 -23.64
N PRO A 22 8.30 -19.18 -22.43
CA PRO A 22 7.92 -20.45 -21.83
C PRO A 22 6.88 -21.14 -22.72
N ASP A 23 7.00 -22.42 -22.89
CA ASP A 23 5.99 -23.22 -23.58
C ASP A 23 4.60 -22.89 -23.01
N PRO A 24 3.57 -22.79 -23.87
CA PRO A 24 2.24 -22.48 -23.42
C PRO A 24 1.82 -23.53 -22.39
N VAL A 25 1.73 -23.11 -21.14
CA VAL A 25 1.20 -23.94 -20.07
C VAL A 25 -0.21 -24.32 -20.49
N LYS A 26 -0.44 -25.62 -20.76
CA LYS A 26 -1.81 -26.13 -20.93
C LYS A 26 -2.53 -25.82 -19.62
N GLU A 27 -3.35 -24.78 -19.64
CA GLU A 27 -4.28 -24.51 -18.55
C GLU A 27 -5.12 -25.77 -18.35
N ALA A 28 -4.88 -26.49 -17.28
CA ALA A 28 -5.80 -27.50 -16.82
C ALA A 28 -7.13 -26.82 -16.55
N GLU A 29 -8.20 -27.28 -17.15
CA GLU A 29 -9.53 -26.73 -16.84
C GLU A 29 -9.71 -26.73 -15.32
N PRO A 30 -10.03 -25.56 -14.72
CA PRO A 30 -10.15 -25.48 -13.28
C PRO A 30 -11.28 -26.41 -12.85
N GLU A 31 -10.96 -27.44 -12.11
CA GLU A 31 -11.96 -28.20 -11.38
C GLU A 31 -12.84 -27.22 -10.59
N PRO A 32 -14.16 -27.42 -10.52
CA PRO A 32 -15.06 -26.49 -9.84
C PRO A 32 -14.89 -26.57 -8.31
N LEU A 33 -13.74 -26.11 -7.81
CA LEU A 33 -13.50 -25.90 -6.38
C LEU A 33 -14.51 -24.92 -5.76
N ASN A 34 -15.21 -24.16 -6.62
CA ASN A 34 -16.21 -23.17 -6.21
C ASN A 34 -17.45 -23.76 -5.52
N THR A 35 -17.65 -25.07 -5.58
CA THR A 35 -18.80 -25.73 -4.90
C THR A 35 -18.49 -26.13 -3.46
N LEU A 36 -17.23 -26.17 -3.07
CA LEU A 36 -16.78 -26.63 -1.73
C LEU A 36 -16.33 -25.51 -0.81
N ILE A 37 -16.01 -24.34 -1.36
CA ILE A 37 -15.50 -23.21 -0.58
C ILE A 37 -16.48 -22.03 -0.67
N ASN A 38 -17.05 -21.66 0.46
CA ASN A 38 -17.87 -20.46 0.54
C ASN A 38 -17.06 -19.22 0.11
N PRO A 39 -17.57 -18.38 -0.80
CA PRO A 39 -16.89 -17.17 -1.21
C PRO A 39 -16.65 -16.26 0.00
N ARG A 40 -15.43 -15.82 0.17
CA ARG A 40 -15.08 -14.81 1.16
C ARG A 40 -15.04 -13.45 0.47
N PRO A 41 -15.93 -12.53 0.78
CA PRO A 41 -15.82 -11.18 0.27
C PRO A 41 -14.54 -10.54 0.80
N PRO A 42 -13.86 -9.69 0.01
CA PRO A 42 -12.69 -8.96 0.48
C PRO A 42 -13.06 -8.07 1.66
N GLY A 43 -12.16 -7.94 2.62
CA GLY A 43 -12.39 -7.12 3.81
C GLY A 43 -11.36 -7.38 4.90
N PHE A 44 -11.49 -6.64 5.99
CA PHE A 44 -10.63 -6.84 7.15
C PHE A 44 -10.86 -8.21 7.78
N CYS A 45 -9.78 -8.84 8.22
CA CYS A 45 -9.82 -10.09 8.96
C CYS A 45 -10.65 -9.96 10.24
N THR A 46 -11.14 -11.10 10.78
CA THR A 46 -11.75 -11.15 12.11
C THR A 46 -10.69 -10.77 13.16
N GLY A 47 -11.00 -9.80 14.02
CA GLY A 47 -10.06 -9.30 15.03
C GLY A 47 -8.93 -8.43 14.47
N CYS A 48 -9.03 -7.95 13.24
CA CYS A 48 -8.03 -7.06 12.64
C CYS A 48 -7.83 -5.80 13.50
N PRO A 49 -6.59 -5.44 13.87
CA PRO A 49 -6.30 -4.26 14.69
C PRO A 49 -6.61 -2.93 13.98
N GLU A 50 -6.77 -2.94 12.66
CA GLU A 50 -7.13 -1.75 11.90
C GLU A 50 -8.63 -1.38 12.02
N ARG A 51 -9.52 -2.34 12.34
CA ARG A 51 -10.94 -2.07 12.46
C ARG A 51 -11.28 -0.97 13.47
N PRO A 52 -10.70 -0.91 14.69
CA PRO A 52 -10.91 0.21 15.62
C PRO A 52 -10.53 1.56 15.03
N VAL A 53 -9.45 1.65 14.25
CA VAL A 53 -9.01 2.89 13.62
C VAL A 53 -10.08 3.43 12.68
N PHE A 54 -10.57 2.59 11.77
CA PHE A 54 -11.60 3.00 10.82
C PHE A 54 -12.97 3.19 11.46
N THR A 55 -13.26 2.47 12.54
CA THR A 55 -14.46 2.73 13.36
C THR A 55 -14.39 4.13 13.98
N ALA A 56 -13.26 4.51 14.56
CA ALA A 56 -13.07 5.83 15.13
C ALA A 56 -13.20 6.94 14.06
N LEU A 57 -12.59 6.75 12.88
CA LEU A 57 -12.73 7.68 11.76
C LEU A 57 -14.20 7.81 11.32
N LYS A 58 -14.94 6.70 11.30
CA LYS A 58 -16.37 6.73 10.95
C LYS A 58 -17.23 7.41 12.00
N MET A 59 -16.88 7.29 13.26
CA MET A 59 -17.54 8.06 14.34
C MET A 59 -17.23 9.55 14.21
N LEU A 60 -15.96 9.89 13.98
CA LEU A 60 -15.54 11.26 13.78
C LEU A 60 -16.26 11.91 12.58
N GLU A 61 -16.43 11.17 11.48
CA GLU A 61 -17.17 11.64 10.31
C GLU A 61 -18.62 12.04 10.66
N LYS A 62 -19.26 11.34 11.61
CA LYS A 62 -20.61 11.69 12.07
C LYS A 62 -20.65 12.97 12.91
N GLU A 63 -19.57 13.26 13.63
CA GLU A 63 -19.50 14.43 14.52
C GLU A 63 -19.08 15.69 13.79
N ILE A 64 -18.05 15.62 12.96
CA ILE A 64 -17.46 16.79 12.32
C ILE A 64 -17.61 16.79 10.80
N GLY A 65 -18.29 15.79 10.23
CA GLY A 65 -18.55 15.63 8.81
C GLY A 65 -17.38 14.97 8.06
N THR A 66 -17.59 14.72 6.78
CA THR A 66 -16.68 13.98 5.91
C THR A 66 -15.35 14.69 5.71
N HIS A 67 -14.28 13.92 5.67
CA HIS A 67 -12.93 14.31 5.32
C HIS A 67 -12.49 13.55 4.08
N HIS A 68 -11.63 14.13 3.27
CA HIS A 68 -10.97 13.37 2.21
C HIS A 68 -9.98 12.39 2.83
N VAL A 69 -10.14 11.10 2.55
CA VAL A 69 -9.25 10.03 3.02
C VAL A 69 -8.51 9.45 1.83
N SER A 70 -7.20 9.49 1.85
CA SER A 70 -6.32 8.81 0.90
C SER A 70 -5.67 7.63 1.60
N ALA A 71 -6.10 6.42 1.26
CA ALA A 71 -5.49 5.19 1.74
C ALA A 71 -4.50 4.69 0.69
N ASP A 72 -3.31 4.32 1.10
CA ASP A 72 -2.36 3.67 0.21
C ASP A 72 -2.69 2.16 0.06
N ILE A 73 -1.83 1.41 -0.60
CA ILE A 73 -2.03 -0.02 -0.83
C ILE A 73 -1.59 -0.80 0.41
N GLY A 74 -2.52 -1.58 0.97
CA GLY A 74 -2.32 -2.39 2.16
C GLY A 74 -3.66 -2.90 2.70
N CYS A 75 -3.65 -3.50 3.89
CA CYS A 75 -4.89 -3.95 4.53
C CYS A 75 -5.89 -2.81 4.75
N HIS A 76 -5.38 -1.62 5.08
CA HIS A 76 -6.20 -0.41 5.29
C HIS A 76 -6.99 0.01 4.04
N LEU A 77 -6.61 -0.43 2.84
CA LEU A 77 -7.39 -0.19 1.63
C LEU A 77 -8.78 -0.81 1.70
N PHE A 78 -8.97 -1.88 2.47
CA PHE A 78 -10.30 -2.45 2.67
C PHE A 78 -11.29 -1.53 3.39
N SER A 79 -10.82 -0.40 3.92
CA SER A 79 -11.70 0.63 4.48
C SER A 79 -12.65 1.26 3.46
N ILE A 80 -12.35 1.18 2.16
CA ILE A 80 -13.24 1.64 1.09
C ILE A 80 -14.52 0.80 1.00
N LEU A 81 -14.49 -0.42 1.53
CA LEU A 81 -15.60 -1.36 1.50
C LEU A 81 -16.53 -1.18 2.72
N PRO A 82 -17.78 -1.65 2.61
CA PRO A 82 -18.67 -1.72 3.78
C PRO A 82 -18.04 -2.53 4.94
N PRO A 83 -18.31 -2.14 6.19
CA PRO A 83 -19.24 -1.10 6.65
C PRO A 83 -18.61 0.31 6.72
N PHE A 84 -17.31 0.44 6.46
CA PHE A 84 -16.61 1.71 6.68
C PHE A 84 -16.89 2.73 5.58
N ASN A 85 -16.77 2.33 4.32
CA ASN A 85 -16.91 3.22 3.15
C ASN A 85 -16.06 4.50 3.34
N LEU A 86 -14.83 4.32 3.77
CA LEU A 86 -13.82 5.35 3.97
C LEU A 86 -12.71 5.16 2.93
N GLY A 87 -12.27 6.24 2.33
CA GLY A 87 -11.24 6.21 1.29
C GLY A 87 -11.79 6.75 -0.02
N ASN A 88 -11.22 7.88 -0.42
CA ASN A 88 -11.64 8.62 -1.62
C ASN A 88 -10.62 8.44 -2.74
N THR A 89 -9.34 8.32 -2.38
CA THR A 89 -8.25 8.13 -3.34
C THR A 89 -7.29 7.06 -2.88
N THR A 90 -6.72 6.36 -3.85
CA THR A 90 -5.61 5.42 -3.66
C THR A 90 -4.63 5.62 -4.80
N MET A 91 -3.38 5.92 -4.51
CA MET A 91 -2.37 6.18 -5.54
C MET A 91 -1.36 5.05 -5.67
N GLY A 92 -0.81 4.58 -4.59
CA GLY A 92 0.20 3.52 -4.61
C GLY A 92 0.75 3.25 -3.23
N TYR A 93 1.62 2.26 -3.14
CA TYR A 93 2.21 1.82 -1.89
C TYR A 93 3.09 2.91 -1.26
N GLY A 94 2.68 3.41 -0.09
CA GLY A 94 3.33 4.53 0.60
C GLY A 94 2.99 5.92 0.04
N LEU A 95 2.11 6.04 -0.96
CA LEU A 95 1.80 7.31 -1.62
C LEU A 95 0.56 8.04 -1.08
N GLY A 96 -0.04 7.57 0.00
CA GLY A 96 -1.21 8.22 0.61
C GLY A 96 -0.95 9.69 0.94
N GLY A 97 0.21 10.01 1.53
CA GLY A 97 0.62 11.37 1.85
C GLY A 97 0.81 12.28 0.63
N ALA A 98 1.30 11.74 -0.48
CA ALA A 98 1.41 12.50 -1.72
C ALA A 98 0.03 12.79 -2.31
N GLY A 99 -0.89 11.81 -2.26
CA GLY A 99 -2.25 11.96 -2.75
C GLY A 99 -3.03 13.08 -2.07
N VAL A 100 -2.97 13.15 -0.74
CA VAL A 100 -3.74 14.16 0.02
C VAL A 100 -3.26 15.59 -0.21
N SER A 101 -2.02 15.78 -0.63
CA SER A 101 -1.48 17.12 -0.91
C SER A 101 -2.27 17.86 -2.00
N ALA A 102 -2.88 17.12 -2.92
CA ALA A 102 -3.73 17.69 -3.97
C ALA A 102 -5.05 18.29 -3.43
N PHE A 103 -5.50 17.84 -2.28
CA PHE A 103 -6.80 18.22 -1.70
C PHE A 103 -6.70 19.29 -0.61
N HIS A 104 -5.50 19.81 -0.39
CA HIS A 104 -5.26 20.83 0.62
C HIS A 104 -5.87 22.18 0.24
N THR A 105 -5.98 22.49 -1.04
CA THR A 105 -6.32 23.84 -1.53
C THR A 105 -7.82 24.15 -1.58
N GLU A 106 -8.68 23.13 -1.59
CA GLU A 106 -10.11 23.32 -1.86
C GLU A 106 -11.02 23.01 -0.66
N SER A 107 -10.51 22.29 0.34
CA SER A 107 -11.28 21.90 1.51
C SER A 107 -10.90 22.74 2.73
N GLN A 108 -11.91 23.20 3.47
CA GLN A 108 -11.70 23.80 4.80
C GLN A 108 -11.29 22.73 5.86
N LYS A 109 -11.34 21.46 5.50
CA LYS A 109 -11.04 20.35 6.39
C LYS A 109 -9.74 19.68 5.97
N ARG A 110 -8.92 19.33 6.94
CA ARG A 110 -7.69 18.57 6.69
C ARG A 110 -8.01 17.22 6.06
N ALA A 111 -7.33 16.90 4.98
CA ALA A 111 -7.35 15.55 4.43
C ALA A 111 -6.59 14.58 5.34
N ILE A 112 -6.91 13.30 5.24
CA ILE A 112 -6.31 12.23 6.05
C ILE A 112 -5.60 11.26 5.11
N ALA A 113 -4.30 11.08 5.30
CA ALA A 113 -3.54 10.01 4.66
C ALA A 113 -3.48 8.80 5.60
N VAL A 114 -3.74 7.60 5.07
CA VAL A 114 -3.60 6.36 5.83
C VAL A 114 -2.63 5.45 5.11
N MET A 115 -1.61 4.99 5.81
CA MET A 115 -0.64 4.04 5.30
C MET A 115 -0.24 3.01 6.36
N GLY A 116 0.19 1.84 5.92
CA GLY A 116 0.82 0.87 6.78
C GLY A 116 2.30 1.21 7.01
N ASP A 117 2.90 0.61 8.04
CA ASP A 117 4.32 0.72 8.33
C ASP A 117 5.19 0.19 7.16
N GLY A 118 4.76 -0.88 6.49
CA GLY A 118 5.40 -1.35 5.28
C GLY A 118 5.43 -0.30 4.17
N GLY A 119 4.31 0.35 3.90
CA GLY A 119 4.20 1.47 2.94
C GLY A 119 5.06 2.66 3.36
N PHE A 120 5.07 2.99 4.65
CA PHE A 120 5.89 4.06 5.20
C PHE A 120 7.37 3.84 4.92
N TRP A 121 7.92 2.67 5.24
CA TRP A 121 9.33 2.36 5.02
C TRP A 121 9.70 2.15 3.56
N HIS A 122 8.77 1.66 2.74
CA HIS A 122 9.03 1.43 1.33
C HIS A 122 9.20 2.75 0.56
N ASN A 123 8.25 3.64 0.67
CA ASN A 123 8.18 4.87 -0.11
C ASN A 123 7.55 6.06 0.63
N GLY A 124 6.76 5.79 1.69
CA GLY A 124 5.98 6.79 2.39
C GLY A 124 6.82 7.88 3.03
N LEU A 125 7.98 7.54 3.59
CA LEU A 125 8.88 8.52 4.21
C LEU A 125 9.38 9.54 3.18
N THR A 126 9.81 9.08 2.02
CA THR A 126 10.41 9.94 0.99
C THR A 126 9.37 10.62 0.10
N SER A 127 8.43 9.85 -0.44
CA SER A 127 7.44 10.37 -1.38
C SER A 127 6.18 10.93 -0.70
N GLY A 128 5.83 10.46 0.49
CA GLY A 128 4.70 10.96 1.26
C GLY A 128 5.11 12.10 2.18
N ILE A 129 5.88 11.77 3.22
CA ILE A 129 6.19 12.72 4.31
C ILE A 129 7.12 13.85 3.83
N ALA A 130 8.22 13.52 3.15
CA ALA A 130 9.17 14.54 2.70
C ALA A 130 8.51 15.52 1.73
N ASN A 131 7.68 15.05 0.80
CA ASN A 131 6.92 15.91 -0.09
C ASN A 131 5.88 16.77 0.64
N ALA A 132 5.20 16.20 1.63
CA ALA A 132 4.25 16.95 2.45
C ALA A 132 4.94 18.11 3.20
N VAL A 133 6.11 17.83 3.78
CA VAL A 133 6.92 18.86 4.45
C VAL A 133 7.39 19.93 3.46
N PHE A 134 7.92 19.51 2.31
CA PHE A 134 8.37 20.42 1.26
C PHE A 134 7.26 21.34 0.75
N ASN A 135 6.09 20.76 0.50
CA ASN A 135 4.92 21.50 0.00
C ASN A 135 4.11 22.19 1.10
N LYS A 136 4.53 22.07 2.37
CA LYS A 136 3.81 22.61 3.53
C LYS A 136 2.34 22.16 3.58
N SER A 137 2.10 20.90 3.24
CA SER A 137 0.75 20.34 3.22
C SER A 137 0.20 20.21 4.64
N ASP A 138 -0.99 20.75 4.87
CA ASP A 138 -1.69 20.66 6.15
C ASP A 138 -2.69 19.50 6.14
N HIS A 139 -2.19 18.28 6.37
CA HIS A 139 -3.01 17.09 6.46
C HIS A 139 -2.61 16.23 7.67
N VAL A 140 -3.43 15.27 8.00
CA VAL A 140 -3.14 14.28 9.05
C VAL A 140 -2.65 13.01 8.40
N THR A 141 -1.51 12.49 8.83
CA THR A 141 -1.00 11.19 8.40
C THR A 141 -1.18 10.17 9.52
N LEU A 142 -1.87 9.08 9.23
CA LEU A 142 -2.01 7.91 10.09
C LEU A 142 -1.12 6.79 9.55
N VAL A 143 -0.15 6.38 10.36
CA VAL A 143 0.67 5.20 10.06
C VAL A 143 0.22 4.07 10.98
N VAL A 144 -0.25 2.98 10.38
CA VAL A 144 -0.63 1.78 11.13
C VAL A 144 0.59 0.89 11.25
N ASP A 145 1.14 0.81 12.45
CA ASP A 145 2.36 0.05 12.74
C ASP A 145 2.01 -1.30 13.39
N ASN A 146 2.18 -2.38 12.63
CA ASN A 146 2.09 -3.75 13.12
C ASN A 146 3.43 -4.50 12.99
N ARG A 147 4.51 -3.81 12.59
CA ARG A 147 5.89 -4.28 12.46
C ARG A 147 6.12 -5.33 11.38
N TYR A 148 5.26 -5.44 10.40
CA TYR A 148 5.42 -6.31 9.24
C TYR A 148 4.45 -5.93 8.12
N THR A 149 4.78 -6.27 6.89
CA THR A 149 3.88 -6.07 5.76
C THR A 149 2.84 -7.19 5.73
N ALA A 150 1.67 -6.95 6.31
CA ALA A 150 0.64 -7.98 6.50
C ALA A 150 -0.04 -8.42 5.19
N ALA A 151 -0.41 -7.46 4.35
CA ALA A 151 -1.22 -7.70 3.15
C ALA A 151 -0.57 -8.64 2.13
N THR A 152 0.74 -8.70 2.10
CA THR A 152 1.51 -9.50 1.14
C THR A 152 2.15 -10.75 1.74
N GLY A 153 1.70 -11.18 2.91
CA GLY A 153 2.10 -12.44 3.52
C GLY A 153 3.05 -12.33 4.71
N GLY A 154 3.19 -11.16 5.32
CA GLY A 154 3.91 -11.00 6.57
C GLY A 154 5.43 -10.87 6.41
N GLN A 155 5.89 -10.06 5.44
CA GLN A 155 7.31 -9.78 5.28
C GLN A 155 7.83 -8.85 6.36
N ASP A 156 9.08 -9.05 6.77
CA ASP A 156 9.81 -8.15 7.64
C ASP A 156 10.07 -6.79 6.97
N ILE A 157 10.02 -5.74 7.76
CA ILE A 157 10.27 -4.35 7.37
C ILE A 157 11.34 -3.75 8.28
N LEU A 158 11.76 -2.53 8.02
CA LEU A 158 12.84 -1.88 8.78
C LEU A 158 12.53 -1.71 10.28
N SER A 159 11.25 -1.63 10.65
CA SER A 159 10.83 -1.59 12.05
C SER A 159 10.57 -2.96 12.68
N SER A 160 10.70 -4.05 11.93
CA SER A 160 10.57 -5.40 12.47
C SER A 160 11.73 -5.72 13.41
N VAL A 161 11.44 -6.48 14.45
CA VAL A 161 12.51 -7.05 15.29
C VAL A 161 13.27 -8.06 14.44
N ALA A 162 14.55 -7.79 14.18
CA ALA A 162 15.39 -8.66 13.38
C ALA A 162 15.45 -10.06 14.04
N LYS A 163 14.91 -11.06 13.35
CA LYS A 163 14.99 -12.46 13.78
C LYS A 163 16.27 -13.15 13.28
N ASN A 164 17.09 -12.43 12.54
CA ASN A 164 18.29 -13.01 11.94
C ASN A 164 19.45 -12.90 12.92
N GLU A 165 19.70 -13.95 13.67
CA GLU A 165 20.79 -14.07 14.65
C GLU A 165 22.19 -13.91 14.01
N SER A 166 22.31 -14.07 12.69
CA SER A 166 23.59 -13.92 11.97
C SER A 166 23.91 -12.47 11.58
N ARG A 167 22.99 -11.53 11.76
CA ARG A 167 23.23 -10.10 11.54
C ARG A 167 23.21 -9.36 12.84
N SER A 168 24.39 -9.01 13.31
CA SER A 168 24.57 -7.99 14.35
C SER A 168 24.02 -6.66 13.78
N THR A 169 22.84 -6.27 14.24
CA THR A 169 22.39 -4.89 14.08
C THR A 169 23.14 -4.10 15.16
N GLY A 170 24.20 -3.43 14.74
CA GLY A 170 24.88 -2.47 15.58
C GLY A 170 23.99 -1.28 15.92
#